data_c3415d6f4ff4bf8ed90c08ebd20fe4aa
#
_entry.id   c3415d6f4ff4bf8ed90c08ebd20fe4aa
#
_cell.length_a   1.000
_cell.length_b   1.000
_cell.length_c   1.000
_cell.angle_alpha   90.00
_cell.angle_beta   90.00
_cell.angle_gamma   90.00
#
_symmetry.space_group_name_H-M   'P 1'
#
loop_
_entity.id
_entity.type
_entity.pdbx_description
1 polymer ?
#
loop_
_entity_poly.entity_id
_entity_poly.type
_entity_poly.pdbx_seq_one_letter_code
_entity_poly.pdbx_strand_id
1 'polypeptide(L)'
;MTAPILMAALCSFWGCDKDEDHLSEAVLASANTLNFEAERAAEKIITIYADADWVTEVPDWVTVTPDSGTGVMDVTVSVTDNMRDGAEDNPRKATLVFKGRTLASRAQVLITQNGDKYRDVKEYTAGELAALADETVISVPSAIVVAVTTKGFVISDDKNTDNIFVSDATTVAVGDKISLLGTKSSDSQKLATVIDCDEVTVLSGGAVNYPEPEDISAKIDDYTSSKRGYVTVKGVFNGSTLTVSENAKYSVSVVDTPASLGLSALTGHIVTVTGYYAGRACTAHHGHRCRGQRPERDRLFHGELRMARTVFRSRQRRPER
;
A
#
# COMPACT_ATOMS: atom_id res chain seq x y z
N MET A 1 -81.89 44.64 -16.43
CA MET A 1 -81.10 44.02 -17.56
C MET A 1 -79.70 44.53 -17.48
N THR A 2 -78.87 43.74 -16.91
CA THR A 2 -77.50 44.06 -16.55
C THR A 2 -76.55 43.36 -17.50
N ALA A 3 -75.74 44.14 -18.24
CA ALA A 3 -74.68 43.60 -19.08
C ALA A 3 -73.40 43.46 -18.27
N PRO A 4 -72.67 42.34 -18.38
CA PRO A 4 -71.35 42.23 -17.72
C PRO A 4 -70.28 42.87 -18.56
N ILE A 5 -69.49 43.69 -17.89
CA ILE A 5 -68.24 44.30 -18.41
C ILE A 5 -67.18 43.19 -18.42
N LEU A 6 -66.67 42.89 -19.65
CA LEU A 6 -65.53 42.02 -19.86
C LEU A 6 -64.25 42.81 -19.65
N MET A 7 -63.60 42.57 -18.52
CA MET A 7 -62.31 43.21 -18.20
C MET A 7 -61.17 42.35 -18.80
N ALA A 8 -60.63 42.73 -19.95
CA ALA A 8 -59.48 42.11 -20.55
C ALA A 8 -58.23 42.53 -19.76
N ALA A 9 -57.69 41.61 -18.97
CA ALA A 9 -56.37 41.76 -18.35
C ALA A 9 -55.30 41.57 -19.43
N LEU A 10 -54.67 42.67 -19.85
CA LEU A 10 -53.39 42.64 -20.59
C LEU A 10 -52.32 42.14 -19.62
N CYS A 11 -52.00 40.88 -19.68
CA CYS A 11 -50.74 40.37 -19.15
C CYS A 11 -49.63 40.85 -20.10
N SER A 12 -48.97 41.93 -19.74
CA SER A 12 -47.69 42.31 -20.31
C SER A 12 -46.70 41.23 -19.87
N PHE A 13 -46.42 40.32 -20.76
CA PHE A 13 -45.22 39.46 -20.66
C PHE A 13 -44.00 40.38 -20.76
N TRP A 14 -43.51 40.82 -19.62
CA TRP A 14 -42.13 41.19 -19.53
C TRP A 14 -41.37 39.86 -19.65
N GLY A 15 -40.84 39.65 -20.84
CA GLY A 15 -39.80 38.64 -21.03
C GLY A 15 -38.72 38.98 -20.06
N CYS A 16 -38.52 38.11 -19.06
CA CYS A 16 -37.20 37.97 -18.47
C CYS A 16 -36.29 37.67 -19.65
N ASP A 17 -35.56 38.64 -20.11
CA ASP A 17 -34.33 38.39 -20.83
C ASP A 17 -33.47 37.61 -19.82
N LYS A 18 -33.61 36.33 -19.89
CA LYS A 18 -32.68 35.46 -19.18
C LYS A 18 -31.36 35.70 -19.89
N ASP A 19 -30.40 36.14 -19.13
CA ASP A 19 -28.99 36.04 -19.50
C ASP A 19 -28.67 34.52 -19.67
N GLU A 20 -29.20 33.91 -20.72
CA GLU A 20 -28.85 32.54 -21.12
C GLU A 20 -27.40 32.45 -21.61
N ASP A 21 -26.84 33.62 -21.97
CA ASP A 21 -25.45 33.73 -22.44
C ASP A 21 -24.41 33.39 -21.39
N HIS A 22 -24.75 33.43 -20.10
CA HIS A 22 -23.79 33.07 -19.03
C HIS A 22 -23.74 31.58 -18.66
N LEU A 23 -24.68 30.78 -19.10
CA LEU A 23 -24.71 29.36 -18.87
C LEU A 23 -24.06 28.54 -20.00
N SER A 24 -23.80 29.16 -21.15
CA SER A 24 -23.25 28.53 -22.34
C SER A 24 -21.72 28.64 -22.44
N GLU A 25 -21.07 29.47 -21.61
CA GLU A 25 -19.62 29.64 -21.62
C GLU A 25 -18.92 28.55 -20.79
N ALA A 26 -19.01 27.31 -21.23
CA ALA A 26 -18.30 26.22 -20.57
C ALA A 26 -16.80 26.20 -20.93
N VAL A 27 -15.96 25.84 -19.98
CA VAL A 27 -14.56 25.48 -20.22
C VAL A 27 -14.34 24.10 -19.68
N LEU A 28 -13.91 23.17 -20.51
CA LEU A 28 -13.62 21.77 -20.17
C LEU A 28 -12.22 21.39 -20.64
N ALA A 29 -11.62 20.44 -20.00
CA ALA A 29 -10.34 19.86 -20.42
C ALA A 29 -10.49 18.36 -20.73
N SER A 30 -9.74 17.86 -21.69
CA SER A 30 -9.75 16.44 -22.07
C SER A 30 -9.14 15.52 -21.00
N ALA A 31 -8.43 16.07 -20.01
CA ALA A 31 -7.84 15.33 -18.91
C ALA A 31 -8.08 16.08 -17.60
N ASN A 32 -8.28 15.31 -16.50
CA ASN A 32 -8.43 15.85 -15.15
C ASN A 32 -7.13 15.79 -14.35
N THR A 33 -6.16 14.97 -14.79
CA THR A 33 -4.88 14.77 -14.10
C THR A 33 -3.77 14.55 -15.12
N LEU A 34 -2.60 15.14 -14.86
CA LEU A 34 -1.37 14.93 -15.60
C LEU A 34 -0.26 14.58 -14.61
N ASN A 35 0.43 13.45 -14.84
CA ASN A 35 1.54 13.01 -14.03
C ASN A 35 2.84 13.18 -14.80
N PHE A 36 3.86 13.73 -14.16
CA PHE A 36 5.17 14.01 -14.77
C PHE A 36 6.29 13.35 -13.95
N GLU A 37 7.34 12.92 -14.66
CA GLU A 37 8.56 12.47 -14.07
C GLU A 37 9.34 13.63 -13.44
N ALA A 38 10.28 13.28 -12.53
CA ALA A 38 11.09 14.30 -11.84
C ALA A 38 12.02 15.06 -12.77
N GLU A 39 12.64 14.38 -13.73
CA GLU A 39 13.65 14.92 -14.64
C GLU A 39 13.26 14.64 -16.09
N ARG A 40 13.51 15.62 -16.96
CA ARG A 40 13.27 15.49 -18.40
C ARG A 40 11.88 14.98 -18.75
N ALA A 41 10.89 15.41 -17.97
CA ALA A 41 9.51 14.97 -18.15
C ALA A 41 9.01 15.30 -19.57
N ALA A 42 8.45 14.32 -20.24
CA ALA A 42 7.87 14.52 -21.56
C ALA A 42 6.70 15.50 -21.49
N GLU A 43 6.62 16.40 -22.47
CA GLU A 43 5.47 17.27 -22.63
C GLU A 43 4.19 16.47 -22.85
N LYS A 44 3.07 17.01 -22.35
CA LYS A 44 1.74 16.41 -22.50
C LYS A 44 0.82 17.37 -23.21
N ILE A 45 0.03 16.85 -24.13
CA ILE A 45 -0.95 17.61 -24.88
C ILE A 45 -2.34 17.28 -24.34
N ILE A 46 -3.12 18.31 -24.04
CA ILE A 46 -4.53 18.22 -23.69
C ILE A 46 -5.34 19.16 -24.56
N THR A 47 -6.59 18.81 -24.81
CA THR A 47 -7.52 19.66 -25.55
C THR A 47 -8.37 20.44 -24.57
N ILE A 48 -8.45 21.74 -24.73
CA ILE A 48 -9.39 22.63 -24.05
C ILE A 48 -10.60 22.85 -24.97
N TYR A 49 -11.77 22.59 -24.42
CA TYR A 49 -13.06 22.84 -25.08
C TYR A 49 -13.68 24.04 -24.41
N ALA A 50 -13.78 25.16 -25.14
CA ALA A 50 -14.37 26.37 -24.62
C ALA A 50 -15.31 26.99 -25.67
N ASP A 51 -16.38 27.63 -25.21
CA ASP A 51 -17.31 28.32 -26.07
C ASP A 51 -16.87 29.78 -26.35
N ALA A 52 -15.96 30.29 -25.55
CA ALA A 52 -15.43 31.68 -25.63
C ALA A 52 -13.93 31.70 -25.28
N ASP A 53 -13.43 32.92 -25.09
CA ASP A 53 -12.03 33.15 -24.71
C ASP A 53 -11.74 32.56 -23.32
N TRP A 54 -10.56 32.00 -23.19
CA TRP A 54 -10.05 31.45 -21.92
C TRP A 54 -8.59 31.87 -21.71
N VAL A 55 -8.16 31.84 -20.42
CA VAL A 55 -6.78 32.09 -19.99
C VAL A 55 -6.40 31.04 -18.96
N THR A 56 -5.10 30.76 -18.84
CA THR A 56 -4.58 29.79 -17.87
C THR A 56 -3.90 30.47 -16.69
N GLU A 57 -4.11 29.98 -15.48
CA GLU A 57 -3.28 30.27 -14.32
C GLU A 57 -2.40 29.05 -14.01
N VAL A 58 -1.09 29.26 -13.96
CA VAL A 58 -0.09 28.22 -13.79
C VAL A 58 0.86 28.59 -12.65
N PRO A 59 1.38 27.60 -11.90
CA PRO A 59 2.48 27.81 -10.97
C PRO A 59 3.80 28.02 -11.73
N ASP A 60 4.80 28.57 -11.07
CA ASP A 60 6.09 28.95 -11.68
C ASP A 60 6.85 27.79 -12.34
N TRP A 61 6.58 26.57 -11.95
CA TRP A 61 7.25 25.38 -12.46
C TRP A 61 6.49 24.67 -13.61
N VAL A 62 5.35 25.21 -14.03
CA VAL A 62 4.53 24.67 -15.13
C VAL A 62 4.45 25.70 -16.24
N THR A 63 4.56 25.25 -17.48
CA THR A 63 4.35 26.05 -18.67
C THR A 63 3.22 25.46 -19.49
N VAL A 64 2.30 26.28 -19.92
CA VAL A 64 1.21 25.92 -20.85
C VAL A 64 1.32 26.76 -22.10
N THR A 65 1.32 26.10 -23.26
CA THR A 65 1.47 26.82 -24.57
C THR A 65 0.41 26.30 -25.55
N PRO A 66 -0.45 27.19 -26.07
CA PRO A 66 -0.65 28.56 -25.64
C PRO A 66 -1.28 28.68 -24.24
N ASP A 67 -1.06 29.81 -23.56
CA ASP A 67 -1.59 30.09 -22.21
C ASP A 67 -2.98 30.72 -22.23
N SER A 68 -3.49 31.02 -23.41
CA SER A 68 -4.80 31.61 -23.68
C SER A 68 -5.28 31.20 -25.07
N GLY A 69 -6.58 31.23 -25.29
CA GLY A 69 -7.16 30.89 -26.57
C GLY A 69 -8.67 31.13 -26.65
N THR A 70 -9.26 30.73 -27.77
CA THR A 70 -10.70 30.82 -28.03
C THR A 70 -11.17 29.51 -28.67
N GLY A 71 -12.27 28.98 -28.20
CA GLY A 71 -12.85 27.75 -28.75
C GLY A 71 -12.10 26.47 -28.37
N VAL A 72 -12.15 25.47 -29.26
CA VAL A 72 -11.48 24.21 -29.06
C VAL A 72 -10.02 24.33 -29.49
N MET A 73 -9.10 23.99 -28.60
CA MET A 73 -7.67 24.14 -28.87
C MET A 73 -6.84 23.13 -28.07
N ASP A 74 -5.81 22.58 -28.70
CA ASP A 74 -4.80 21.78 -28.01
C ASP A 74 -3.77 22.71 -27.34
N VAL A 75 -3.43 22.37 -26.13
CA VAL A 75 -2.38 23.03 -25.36
C VAL A 75 -1.33 22.03 -24.94
N THR A 76 -0.08 22.46 -25.04
CA THR A 76 1.06 21.68 -24.55
C THR A 76 1.37 22.10 -23.13
N VAL A 77 1.44 21.13 -22.22
CA VAL A 77 1.81 21.31 -20.81
C VAL A 77 3.19 20.72 -20.61
N SER A 78 4.12 21.51 -20.12
CA SER A 78 5.47 21.10 -19.73
C SER A 78 5.79 21.56 -18.32
N VAL A 79 6.77 20.91 -17.69
CA VAL A 79 7.18 21.18 -16.31
C VAL A 79 8.70 21.32 -16.26
N THR A 80 9.19 22.14 -15.32
CA THR A 80 10.63 22.17 -15.02
C THR A 80 11.03 20.92 -14.24
N ASP A 81 12.31 20.55 -14.29
CA ASP A 81 12.82 19.43 -13.48
C ASP A 81 12.57 19.66 -11.99
N ASN A 82 12.23 18.58 -11.28
CA ASN A 82 11.98 18.57 -9.86
C ASN A 82 13.06 17.75 -9.14
N MET A 83 14.27 18.29 -9.13
CA MET A 83 15.42 17.65 -8.49
C MET A 83 15.41 17.95 -7.00
N ARG A 84 15.82 16.95 -6.20
CA ARG A 84 15.94 17.16 -4.76
C ARG A 84 17.00 18.19 -4.43
N ASP A 85 16.74 18.93 -3.36
CA ASP A 85 17.73 19.76 -2.71
C ASP A 85 18.24 19.05 -1.46
N GLY A 86 19.48 18.60 -1.51
CA GLY A 86 20.05 17.77 -0.44
C GLY A 86 19.58 16.32 -0.47
N ALA A 87 19.16 15.80 0.69
CA ALA A 87 18.74 14.41 0.88
C ALA A 87 17.23 14.17 0.75
N GLU A 88 16.43 15.27 0.70
CA GLU A 88 14.97 15.15 0.70
C GLU A 88 14.42 14.99 -0.71
N ASP A 89 13.47 14.08 -0.85
CA ASP A 89 12.66 13.91 -2.04
C ASP A 89 11.41 14.78 -1.93
N ASN A 90 11.19 15.63 -2.93
CA ASN A 90 10.12 16.62 -2.91
C ASN A 90 9.14 16.47 -4.10
N PRO A 91 8.26 15.45 -4.10
CA PRO A 91 7.18 15.39 -5.08
C PRO A 91 6.29 16.62 -4.93
N ARG A 92 5.83 17.19 -6.06
CA ARG A 92 5.03 18.41 -6.03
C ARG A 92 3.72 18.25 -6.80
N LYS A 93 2.73 19.02 -6.36
CA LYS A 93 1.38 19.03 -6.93
C LYS A 93 0.90 20.45 -7.12
N ALA A 94 0.15 20.67 -8.17
CA ALA A 94 -0.54 21.94 -8.41
C ALA A 94 -1.81 21.71 -9.23
N THR A 95 -2.70 22.69 -9.22
CA THR A 95 -3.89 22.67 -10.06
C THR A 95 -3.75 23.75 -11.13
N LEU A 96 -3.75 23.33 -12.40
CA LEU A 96 -3.96 24.26 -13.51
C LEU A 96 -5.41 24.68 -13.54
N VAL A 97 -5.67 25.94 -13.78
CA VAL A 97 -7.01 26.48 -13.92
C VAL A 97 -7.15 27.18 -15.25
N PHE A 98 -7.97 26.63 -16.13
CA PHE A 98 -8.38 27.27 -17.36
C PHE A 98 -9.65 28.05 -17.08
N LYS A 99 -9.61 29.37 -17.23
CA LYS A 99 -10.69 30.29 -16.84
C LYS A 99 -11.30 30.94 -18.06
N GLY A 100 -12.60 30.82 -18.22
CA GLY A 100 -13.40 31.63 -19.10
C GLY A 100 -13.84 32.93 -18.44
N ARG A 101 -14.83 33.60 -19.02
CA ARG A 101 -15.29 34.93 -18.60
C ARG A 101 -16.06 34.96 -17.29
N THR A 102 -16.69 33.83 -16.91
CA THR A 102 -17.50 33.74 -15.70
C THR A 102 -16.84 32.87 -14.63
N LEU A 103 -17.28 32.99 -13.37
CA LEU A 103 -16.79 32.17 -12.27
C LEU A 103 -17.14 30.66 -12.44
N ALA A 104 -18.18 30.35 -13.19
CA ALA A 104 -18.60 28.99 -13.49
C ALA A 104 -17.81 28.37 -14.66
N SER A 105 -17.22 29.23 -15.53
CA SER A 105 -16.47 28.81 -16.72
C SER A 105 -15.04 28.45 -16.35
N ARG A 106 -14.85 27.28 -15.71
CA ARG A 106 -13.51 26.85 -15.26
C ARG A 106 -13.31 25.36 -15.45
N ALA A 107 -12.18 24.99 -16.02
CA ALA A 107 -11.66 23.63 -15.97
C ALA A 107 -10.45 23.55 -15.04
N GLN A 108 -10.34 22.47 -14.28
CA GLN A 108 -9.23 22.24 -13.38
C GLN A 108 -8.54 20.94 -13.77
N VAL A 109 -7.22 20.99 -13.88
CA VAL A 109 -6.39 19.82 -14.17
C VAL A 109 -5.35 19.69 -13.06
N LEU A 110 -5.39 18.60 -12.31
CA LEU A 110 -4.39 18.30 -11.30
C LEU A 110 -3.08 17.91 -11.98
N ILE A 111 -2.01 18.60 -11.66
CA ILE A 111 -0.66 18.21 -12.06
C ILE A 111 0.05 17.60 -10.87
N THR A 112 0.64 16.44 -11.08
CA THR A 112 1.56 15.82 -10.12
C THR A 112 2.90 15.61 -10.81
N GLN A 113 3.98 15.90 -10.10
CA GLN A 113 5.33 15.60 -10.57
C GLN A 113 6.09 14.87 -9.48
N ASN A 114 6.68 13.75 -9.85
CA ASN A 114 7.49 12.95 -8.95
C ASN A 114 8.67 13.76 -8.44
N GLY A 115 9.17 13.40 -7.25
CA GLY A 115 10.50 13.76 -6.82
C GLY A 115 11.55 12.85 -7.48
N ASP A 116 12.81 13.13 -7.29
CA ASP A 116 13.90 12.38 -7.92
C ASP A 116 14.43 11.22 -7.07
N LYS A 117 13.74 10.85 -5.99
CA LYS A 117 14.11 9.78 -5.05
C LYS A 117 14.37 8.44 -5.77
N TYR A 118 13.52 8.13 -6.75
CA TYR A 118 13.61 6.88 -7.51
C TYR A 118 14.26 7.02 -8.87
N ARG A 119 14.89 8.17 -9.15
CA ARG A 119 15.66 8.34 -10.37
C ARG A 119 16.88 7.41 -10.33
N ASP A 120 17.10 6.67 -11.42
CA ASP A 120 18.20 5.73 -11.57
C ASP A 120 18.28 4.67 -10.44
N VAL A 121 17.16 4.33 -9.82
CA VAL A 121 17.10 3.27 -8.81
C VAL A 121 17.40 1.94 -9.45
N LYS A 122 18.35 1.25 -8.85
CA LYS A 122 18.71 -0.09 -9.27
C LYS A 122 17.61 -1.09 -8.91
N GLU A 123 17.32 -1.98 -9.85
CA GLU A 123 16.44 -3.11 -9.65
C GLU A 123 17.12 -4.23 -8.87
N TYR A 124 16.37 -4.85 -7.96
CA TYR A 124 16.80 -5.97 -7.14
C TYR A 124 15.74 -7.05 -7.09
N THR A 125 16.17 -8.27 -6.97
CA THR A 125 15.31 -9.40 -6.60
C THR A 125 15.11 -9.45 -5.09
N ALA A 126 14.06 -10.13 -4.61
CA ALA A 126 13.83 -10.31 -3.18
C ALA A 126 15.05 -10.95 -2.47
N GLY A 127 15.76 -11.87 -3.15
CA GLY A 127 16.95 -12.53 -2.62
C GLY A 127 18.14 -11.60 -2.40
N GLU A 128 18.26 -10.55 -3.20
CA GLU A 128 19.39 -9.60 -3.08
C GLU A 128 19.19 -8.60 -1.94
N LEU A 129 17.93 -8.34 -1.53
CA LEU A 129 17.62 -7.31 -0.55
C LEU A 129 18.29 -7.54 0.81
N ALA A 130 18.45 -8.78 1.23
CA ALA A 130 19.03 -9.10 2.53
C ALA A 130 20.53 -8.67 2.66
N ALA A 131 21.23 -8.56 1.53
CA ALA A 131 22.64 -8.18 1.49
C ALA A 131 22.86 -6.66 1.39
N LEU A 132 21.81 -5.88 1.15
CA LEU A 132 21.92 -4.43 1.00
C LEU A 132 22.07 -3.73 2.35
N ALA A 133 22.72 -2.57 2.33
CA ALA A 133 22.73 -1.66 3.48
C ALA A 133 21.32 -1.13 3.77
N ASP A 134 21.05 -0.81 5.04
CA ASP A 134 19.85 -0.10 5.40
C ASP A 134 19.83 1.29 4.73
N GLU A 135 18.64 1.84 4.51
CA GLU A 135 18.41 3.12 3.82
C GLU A 135 18.74 3.11 2.31
N THR A 136 19.00 1.92 1.74
CA THR A 136 19.12 1.79 0.28
C THR A 136 17.74 1.91 -0.35
N VAL A 137 17.57 2.86 -1.27
CA VAL A 137 16.38 3.00 -2.12
C VAL A 137 16.42 1.89 -3.16
N ILE A 138 15.30 1.18 -3.32
CA ILE A 138 15.21 -0.03 -4.12
C ILE A 138 13.98 -0.03 -5.03
N SER A 139 14.14 -0.67 -6.18
CA SER A 139 13.07 -1.12 -7.06
C SER A 139 13.06 -2.64 -7.08
N VAL A 140 11.90 -3.25 -6.84
CA VAL A 140 11.69 -4.69 -7.00
C VAL A 140 10.68 -4.86 -8.12
N PRO A 141 11.10 -5.20 -9.34
CA PRO A 141 10.21 -5.26 -10.50
C PRO A 141 9.23 -6.43 -10.42
N SER A 142 9.56 -7.45 -9.63
CA SER A 142 8.71 -8.62 -9.47
C SER A 142 9.05 -9.42 -8.23
N ALA A 143 8.05 -9.62 -7.36
CA ALA A 143 8.10 -10.55 -6.24
C ALA A 143 6.74 -11.19 -6.01
N ILE A 144 6.69 -12.34 -5.30
CA ILE A 144 5.45 -13.02 -4.96
C ILE A 144 5.09 -12.73 -3.51
N VAL A 145 3.85 -12.36 -3.25
CA VAL A 145 3.31 -12.23 -1.89
C VAL A 145 3.07 -13.64 -1.33
N VAL A 146 3.81 -14.02 -0.31
CA VAL A 146 3.77 -15.36 0.29
C VAL A 146 3.04 -15.40 1.63
N ALA A 147 2.85 -14.26 2.27
CA ALA A 147 2.03 -14.11 3.47
C ALA A 147 1.49 -12.69 3.60
N VAL A 148 0.30 -12.54 4.20
CA VAL A 148 -0.33 -11.25 4.50
C VAL A 148 -0.54 -11.14 6.01
N THR A 149 -0.26 -9.98 6.58
CA THR A 149 -0.40 -9.68 7.99
C THR A 149 -1.22 -8.40 8.20
N THR A 150 -1.53 -8.05 9.43
CA THR A 150 -2.21 -6.78 9.75
C THR A 150 -1.31 -5.55 9.63
N LYS A 151 0.01 -5.73 9.44
CA LYS A 151 0.99 -4.63 9.34
C LYS A 151 1.75 -4.59 8.03
N GLY A 152 1.38 -5.43 7.09
CA GLY A 152 2.05 -5.56 5.81
C GLY A 152 2.01 -6.97 5.28
N PHE A 153 2.99 -7.34 4.51
CA PHE A 153 3.03 -8.64 3.85
C PHE A 153 4.47 -9.14 3.69
N VAL A 154 4.63 -10.42 3.43
CA VAL A 154 5.93 -11.03 3.13
C VAL A 154 6.00 -11.31 1.64
N ILE A 155 7.08 -10.87 1.01
CA ILE A 155 7.40 -11.16 -0.38
C ILE A 155 8.56 -12.16 -0.47
N SER A 156 8.62 -12.86 -1.59
CA SER A 156 9.69 -13.81 -1.88
C SER A 156 9.95 -13.92 -3.38
N ASP A 157 10.99 -14.68 -3.69
CA ASP A 157 11.25 -15.17 -5.04
C ASP A 157 10.29 -16.33 -5.43
N ASP A 158 10.37 -16.81 -6.67
CA ASP A 158 9.55 -17.91 -7.17
C ASP A 158 9.77 -19.24 -6.41
N LYS A 159 10.90 -19.38 -5.72
CA LYS A 159 11.25 -20.57 -4.92
C LYS A 159 10.85 -20.47 -3.46
N ASN A 160 10.40 -19.28 -3.04
CA ASN A 160 10.04 -18.96 -1.66
C ASN A 160 11.19 -19.24 -0.67
N THR A 161 12.41 -18.84 -1.05
CA THR A 161 13.62 -19.08 -0.26
C THR A 161 14.12 -17.83 0.46
N ASP A 162 13.93 -16.67 -0.16
CA ASP A 162 14.38 -15.38 0.37
C ASP A 162 13.16 -14.51 0.68
N ASN A 163 12.80 -14.48 1.96
CA ASN A 163 11.56 -13.90 2.45
C ASN A 163 11.83 -12.55 3.11
N ILE A 164 11.19 -11.50 2.60
CA ILE A 164 11.35 -10.12 3.04
C ILE A 164 10.00 -9.61 3.51
N PHE A 165 9.95 -8.99 4.68
CA PHE A 165 8.75 -8.32 5.16
C PHE A 165 8.67 -6.92 4.56
N VAL A 166 7.51 -6.58 4.01
CA VAL A 166 7.18 -5.24 3.51
C VAL A 166 6.19 -4.62 4.49
N SER A 167 6.60 -3.51 5.10
CA SER A 167 5.77 -2.74 6.03
C SER A 167 4.98 -1.70 5.25
N ASP A 168 3.86 -2.11 4.70
CA ASP A 168 2.99 -1.27 3.88
C ASP A 168 1.52 -1.68 4.06
N ALA A 169 0.61 -0.71 3.92
CA ALA A 169 -0.82 -0.91 4.11
C ALA A 169 -1.57 -1.29 2.82
N THR A 170 -0.88 -1.44 1.70
CA THR A 170 -1.49 -1.81 0.41
C THR A 170 -2.17 -3.17 0.53
N THR A 171 -3.39 -3.24 0.04
CA THR A 171 -4.15 -4.49 0.03
C THR A 171 -3.64 -5.40 -1.06
N VAL A 172 -3.06 -6.52 -0.65
CA VAL A 172 -2.57 -7.59 -1.53
C VAL A 172 -3.12 -8.93 -1.05
N ALA A 173 -3.10 -9.92 -1.93
CA ALA A 173 -3.48 -11.30 -1.62
C ALA A 173 -2.25 -12.22 -1.69
N VAL A 174 -2.30 -13.33 -0.94
CA VAL A 174 -1.29 -14.39 -1.07
C VAL A 174 -1.33 -14.96 -2.48
N GLY A 175 -0.17 -15.02 -3.14
CA GLY A 175 -0.02 -15.42 -4.53
C GLY A 175 0.03 -14.25 -5.51
N ASP A 176 -0.27 -13.03 -5.09
CA ASP A 176 -0.10 -11.88 -5.96
C ASP A 176 1.38 -11.70 -6.33
N LYS A 177 1.61 -11.45 -7.60
CA LYS A 177 2.87 -10.99 -8.13
C LYS A 177 2.84 -9.47 -8.15
N ILE A 178 3.80 -8.85 -7.49
CA ILE A 178 3.84 -7.40 -7.32
C ILE A 178 5.16 -6.81 -7.78
N SER A 179 5.13 -5.53 -8.12
CA SER A 179 6.31 -4.66 -8.13
C SER A 179 6.22 -3.66 -7.00
N LEU A 180 7.36 -3.18 -6.50
CA LEU A 180 7.40 -2.15 -5.47
C LEU A 180 8.62 -1.23 -5.60
N LEU A 181 8.42 0.01 -5.15
CA LEU A 181 9.46 1.00 -4.90
C LEU A 181 9.45 1.30 -3.40
N GLY A 182 10.60 1.31 -2.76
CA GLY A 182 10.67 1.54 -1.31
C GLY A 182 12.11 1.67 -0.82
N THR A 183 12.26 1.60 0.49
CA THR A 183 13.55 1.70 1.15
C THR A 183 13.84 0.40 1.91
N LYS A 184 15.01 -0.18 1.65
CA LYS A 184 15.50 -1.33 2.40
C LYS A 184 15.84 -0.91 3.83
N SER A 185 15.40 -1.71 4.79
CA SER A 185 15.70 -1.53 6.22
C SER A 185 15.93 -2.88 6.89
N SER A 186 16.22 -2.86 8.17
CA SER A 186 16.27 -4.05 9.01
C SER A 186 15.39 -3.85 10.24
N ASP A 187 14.65 -4.88 10.62
CA ASP A 187 13.87 -4.83 11.85
C ASP A 187 14.76 -4.94 13.12
N SER A 188 14.13 -4.89 14.28
CA SER A 188 14.85 -5.00 15.57
C SER A 188 15.62 -6.32 15.75
N GLN A 189 15.31 -7.32 14.94
CA GLN A 189 15.96 -8.64 14.93
C GLN A 189 17.04 -8.76 13.84
N LYS A 190 17.33 -7.67 13.15
CA LYS A 190 18.26 -7.60 12.02
C LYS A 190 17.81 -8.42 10.80
N LEU A 191 16.52 -8.69 10.70
CA LEU A 191 15.93 -9.32 9.52
C LEU A 191 15.57 -8.23 8.50
N ALA A 192 15.91 -8.47 7.24
CA ALA A 192 15.65 -7.51 6.17
C ALA A 192 14.16 -7.19 6.02
N THR A 193 13.87 -5.92 5.86
CA THR A 193 12.52 -5.38 5.64
C THR A 193 12.56 -4.34 4.52
N VAL A 194 11.40 -4.05 3.95
CA VAL A 194 11.18 -2.88 3.11
C VAL A 194 10.18 -1.98 3.84
N ILE A 195 10.50 -0.70 3.90
CA ILE A 195 9.69 0.36 4.51
C ILE A 195 9.53 1.50 3.51
N ASP A 196 8.70 2.48 3.85
CA ASP A 196 8.49 3.71 3.06
C ASP A 196 8.25 3.38 1.58
N CYS A 197 7.28 2.49 1.34
CA CYS A 197 6.90 2.14 -0.01
C CYS A 197 6.13 3.30 -0.65
N ASP A 198 6.69 3.88 -1.71
CA ASP A 198 6.00 4.92 -2.48
C ASP A 198 5.07 4.33 -3.53
N GLU A 199 5.37 3.11 -3.98
CA GLU A 199 4.53 2.38 -4.92
C GLU A 199 4.56 0.88 -4.64
N VAL A 200 3.38 0.28 -4.59
CA VAL A 200 3.17 -1.17 -4.61
C VAL A 200 2.10 -1.46 -5.63
N THR A 201 2.47 -2.16 -6.71
CA THR A 201 1.55 -2.46 -7.81
C THR A 201 1.36 -3.96 -7.98
N VAL A 202 0.10 -4.41 -7.99
CA VAL A 202 -0.24 -5.81 -8.28
C VAL A 202 -0.19 -6.02 -9.80
N LEU A 203 0.71 -6.89 -10.25
CA LEU A 203 0.92 -7.21 -11.67
C LEU A 203 0.01 -8.34 -12.14
N SER A 204 -0.14 -9.38 -11.33
CA SER A 204 -1.01 -10.53 -11.61
C SER A 204 -1.25 -11.33 -10.33
N GLY A 205 -2.34 -12.09 -10.28
CA GLY A 205 -2.55 -13.12 -9.26
C GLY A 205 -1.88 -14.44 -9.66
N GLY A 206 -1.64 -15.28 -8.66
CA GLY A 206 -1.01 -16.59 -8.87
C GLY A 206 -1.11 -17.50 -7.64
N ALA A 207 -0.32 -18.55 -7.62
CA ALA A 207 -0.21 -19.47 -6.51
C ALA A 207 1.20 -19.44 -5.91
N VAL A 208 1.29 -19.62 -4.60
CA VAL A 208 2.58 -19.71 -3.90
C VAL A 208 3.06 -21.16 -3.90
N ASN A 209 4.32 -21.34 -4.25
CA ASN A 209 5.00 -22.62 -4.06
C ASN A 209 5.67 -22.61 -2.67
N TYR A 210 5.06 -23.28 -1.69
CA TYR A 210 5.62 -23.36 -0.34
C TYR A 210 6.64 -24.51 -0.27
N PRO A 211 7.87 -24.25 0.20
CA PRO A 211 8.83 -25.31 0.50
C PRO A 211 8.37 -26.13 1.69
N GLU A 212 9.00 -27.28 1.94
CA GLU A 212 8.77 -28.02 3.18
C GLU A 212 9.21 -27.16 4.38
N PRO A 213 8.32 -26.92 5.36
CA PRO A 213 8.66 -26.08 6.50
C PRO A 213 9.63 -26.78 7.45
N GLU A 214 10.60 -26.03 7.95
CA GLU A 214 11.49 -26.55 8.99
C GLU A 214 10.73 -26.69 10.32
N ASP A 215 10.67 -27.91 10.88
CA ASP A 215 10.10 -28.12 12.22
C ASP A 215 11.11 -27.67 13.30
N ILE A 216 10.78 -26.57 13.96
CA ILE A 216 11.60 -26.00 15.03
C ILE A 216 11.07 -26.31 16.44
N SER A 217 10.02 -27.12 16.57
CA SER A 217 9.39 -27.42 17.87
C SER A 217 10.36 -27.97 18.89
N ALA A 218 11.24 -28.92 18.50
CA ALA A 218 12.20 -29.55 19.41
C ALA A 218 13.43 -28.68 19.74
N LYS A 219 13.65 -27.60 19.00
CA LYS A 219 14.85 -26.73 19.11
C LYS A 219 14.50 -25.25 19.35
N ILE A 220 13.31 -25.01 19.85
CA ILE A 220 12.82 -23.64 20.04
C ILE A 220 13.71 -22.80 20.96
N ASP A 221 14.33 -23.42 21.93
CA ASP A 221 15.16 -22.73 22.92
C ASP A 221 16.50 -22.22 22.34
N ASP A 222 16.99 -22.90 21.30
CA ASP A 222 18.28 -22.60 20.68
C ASP A 222 18.15 -22.10 19.22
N TYR A 223 16.91 -22.07 18.70
CA TYR A 223 16.68 -21.67 17.32
C TYR A 223 16.97 -20.19 17.11
N THR A 224 17.86 -19.91 16.17
CA THR A 224 18.17 -18.57 15.69
C THR A 224 18.32 -18.59 14.18
N SER A 225 17.83 -17.55 13.49
CA SER A 225 17.99 -17.41 12.05
C SER A 225 18.21 -15.94 11.69
N SER A 226 19.12 -15.71 10.76
CA SER A 226 19.31 -14.40 10.12
C SER A 226 18.39 -14.17 8.93
N LYS A 227 17.54 -15.13 8.62
CA LYS A 227 16.56 -15.08 7.53
C LYS A 227 15.16 -15.39 8.04
N ARG A 228 14.14 -14.90 7.33
CA ARG A 228 12.73 -15.24 7.55
C ARG A 228 12.42 -16.60 6.93
N GLY A 229 12.92 -17.67 7.53
CA GLY A 229 12.65 -19.04 7.06
C GLY A 229 11.18 -19.44 7.21
N TYR A 230 10.71 -20.33 6.33
CA TYR A 230 9.41 -20.97 6.45
C TYR A 230 9.50 -22.12 7.44
N VAL A 231 8.79 -22.01 8.57
CA VAL A 231 8.95 -22.89 9.72
C VAL A 231 7.61 -23.41 10.23
N THR A 232 7.64 -24.53 10.94
CA THR A 232 6.48 -25.06 11.66
C THR A 232 6.80 -25.26 13.13
N VAL A 233 5.80 -24.98 13.99
CA VAL A 233 5.87 -25.16 15.44
C VAL A 233 4.58 -25.80 15.93
N LYS A 234 4.71 -26.81 16.79
CA LYS A 234 3.60 -27.50 17.45
C LYS A 234 3.61 -27.22 18.95
N GLY A 235 2.47 -26.80 19.49
CA GLY A 235 2.36 -26.49 20.91
C GLY A 235 0.93 -26.24 21.36
N VAL A 236 0.74 -25.97 22.65
CA VAL A 236 -0.54 -25.53 23.21
C VAL A 236 -0.70 -24.04 22.95
N PHE A 237 -1.79 -23.66 22.30
CA PHE A 237 -2.07 -22.26 21.96
C PHE A 237 -2.80 -21.54 23.09
N ASN A 238 -2.27 -20.41 23.52
CA ASN A 238 -2.79 -19.58 24.61
C ASN A 238 -3.20 -18.17 24.11
N GLY A 239 -4.07 -18.13 23.11
CA GLY A 239 -4.63 -16.87 22.55
C GLY A 239 -3.72 -16.13 21.56
N SER A 240 -2.43 -16.01 21.84
CA SER A 240 -1.43 -15.39 20.94
C SER A 240 -0.07 -16.07 20.98
N THR A 241 0.12 -17.05 21.89
CA THR A 241 1.38 -17.74 22.08
C THR A 241 1.21 -19.25 22.03
N LEU A 242 2.25 -19.94 21.58
CA LEU A 242 2.36 -21.38 21.66
C LEU A 242 3.35 -21.76 22.76
N THR A 243 2.93 -22.61 23.67
CA THR A 243 3.80 -23.29 24.62
C THR A 243 4.14 -24.68 24.05
N VAL A 244 5.38 -24.87 23.65
CA VAL A 244 5.83 -26.10 22.96
C VAL A 244 5.98 -27.26 23.95
N SER A 245 6.54 -27.00 25.13
CA SER A 245 6.58 -27.94 26.26
C SER A 245 6.58 -27.15 27.57
N GLU A 246 6.22 -27.82 28.67
CA GLU A 246 6.24 -27.21 30.01
C GLU A 246 7.67 -26.81 30.48
N ASN A 247 8.69 -27.43 29.89
CA ASN A 247 10.09 -27.18 30.21
C ASN A 247 10.78 -26.29 29.19
N ALA A 248 10.08 -25.81 28.15
CA ALA A 248 10.65 -24.90 27.17
C ALA A 248 10.94 -23.56 27.82
N LYS A 249 12.15 -23.06 27.60
CA LYS A 249 12.62 -21.75 28.06
C LYS A 249 11.87 -20.62 27.39
N TYR A 250 11.45 -20.84 26.14
CA TYR A 250 10.79 -19.86 25.29
C TYR A 250 9.42 -20.33 24.81
N SER A 251 8.55 -19.38 24.59
CA SER A 251 7.26 -19.56 23.92
C SER A 251 7.29 -18.84 22.57
N VAL A 252 6.50 -19.34 21.62
CA VAL A 252 6.37 -18.75 20.29
C VAL A 252 5.15 -17.84 20.24
N SER A 253 5.33 -16.58 19.85
CA SER A 253 4.22 -15.66 19.61
C SER A 253 3.81 -15.70 18.14
N VAL A 254 2.52 -15.88 17.90
CA VAL A 254 1.91 -15.70 16.57
C VAL A 254 1.44 -14.26 16.50
N VAL A 255 2.07 -13.46 15.64
CA VAL A 255 1.89 -12.00 15.61
C VAL A 255 1.26 -11.53 14.31
N ASP A 256 0.62 -10.35 14.38
CA ASP A 256 0.09 -9.61 13.25
C ASP A 256 -0.84 -10.41 12.33
N THR A 257 -1.60 -11.34 12.94
CA THR A 257 -2.50 -12.25 12.23
C THR A 257 -3.84 -11.59 11.90
N PRO A 258 -4.35 -11.80 10.68
CA PRO A 258 -5.71 -11.36 10.32
C PRO A 258 -6.77 -12.00 11.23
N ALA A 259 -7.78 -11.24 11.61
CA ALA A 259 -8.88 -11.71 12.45
C ALA A 259 -9.67 -12.87 11.81
N SER A 260 -9.67 -12.97 10.48
CA SER A 260 -10.30 -14.04 9.71
C SER A 260 -9.79 -15.44 10.04
N LEU A 261 -8.60 -15.56 10.65
CA LEU A 261 -8.04 -16.85 11.07
C LEU A 261 -8.74 -17.45 12.28
N GLY A 262 -9.55 -16.71 13.02
CA GLY A 262 -10.35 -17.24 14.13
C GLY A 262 -9.53 -17.86 15.25
N LEU A 263 -8.31 -17.39 15.50
CA LEU A 263 -7.36 -18.00 16.45
C LEU A 263 -7.90 -18.13 17.86
N SER A 264 -8.83 -17.26 18.28
CA SER A 264 -9.43 -17.32 19.61
C SER A 264 -10.12 -18.66 19.90
N ALA A 265 -10.66 -19.31 18.87
CA ALA A 265 -11.30 -20.62 18.99
C ALA A 265 -10.30 -21.77 19.27
N LEU A 266 -9.02 -21.54 19.08
CA LEU A 266 -7.96 -22.53 19.25
C LEU A 266 -7.31 -22.48 20.64
N THR A 267 -7.71 -21.55 21.50
CA THR A 267 -7.14 -21.40 22.84
C THR A 267 -7.31 -22.66 23.67
N GLY A 268 -6.23 -23.12 24.28
CA GLY A 268 -6.18 -24.37 25.06
C GLY A 268 -5.99 -25.65 24.23
N HIS A 269 -5.94 -25.56 22.91
CA HIS A 269 -5.75 -26.71 22.04
C HIS A 269 -4.28 -26.86 21.62
N ILE A 270 -3.87 -28.11 21.36
CA ILE A 270 -2.59 -28.38 20.70
C ILE A 270 -2.78 -28.09 19.21
N VAL A 271 -2.01 -27.13 18.71
CA VAL A 271 -2.04 -26.71 17.32
C VAL A 271 -0.66 -26.80 16.69
N THR A 272 -0.63 -26.95 15.38
CA THR A 272 0.57 -26.77 14.58
C THR A 272 0.42 -25.49 13.80
N VAL A 273 1.34 -24.56 13.98
CA VAL A 273 1.38 -23.29 13.26
C VAL A 273 2.53 -23.35 12.28
N THR A 274 2.23 -23.03 11.02
CA THR A 274 3.23 -22.91 9.95
C THR A 274 3.24 -21.48 9.46
N GLY A 275 4.43 -20.89 9.31
CA GLY A 275 4.57 -19.50 8.91
C GLY A 275 6.03 -19.08 8.78
N TYR A 276 6.23 -17.76 8.66
CA TYR A 276 7.57 -17.20 8.49
C TYR A 276 8.15 -16.73 9.82
N TYR A 277 9.37 -17.15 10.11
CA TYR A 277 10.10 -16.73 11.30
C TYR A 277 10.35 -15.22 11.28
N ALA A 278 9.92 -14.54 12.33
CA ALA A 278 10.02 -13.07 12.45
C ALA A 278 11.02 -12.63 13.52
N GLY A 279 11.91 -13.53 13.90
CA GLY A 279 12.96 -13.23 14.88
C GLY A 279 12.53 -13.47 16.33
N ARG A 280 13.49 -13.37 17.23
CA ARG A 280 13.31 -13.54 18.67
C ARG A 280 13.17 -12.17 19.33
N ALA A 281 12.05 -11.86 19.95
CA ALA A 281 11.80 -10.59 20.63
C ALA A 281 12.15 -10.64 22.11
N CYS A 282 12.99 -9.72 22.57
CA CYS A 282 13.15 -9.41 23.98
C CYS A 282 12.02 -8.47 24.44
N THR A 283 11.22 -8.85 25.43
CA THR A 283 10.32 -7.92 26.11
C THR A 283 11.12 -7.12 27.13
N ALA A 284 11.41 -5.86 26.83
CA ALA A 284 11.99 -4.94 27.82
C ALA A 284 10.90 -4.58 28.83
N HIS A 285 10.93 -5.14 30.03
CA HIS A 285 10.27 -4.58 31.21
C HIS A 285 11.20 -3.55 31.83
N HIS A 286 10.78 -2.28 31.84
CA HIS A 286 11.33 -1.15 32.60
C HIS A 286 12.83 -1.22 32.94
N GLY A 287 13.67 -0.59 32.13
CA GLY A 287 14.96 -0.06 32.58
C GLY A 287 16.16 -1.01 32.63
N HIS A 288 16.04 -2.27 32.23
CA HIS A 288 17.18 -3.20 32.19
C HIS A 288 17.53 -3.61 30.77
N ARG A 289 18.78 -3.32 30.38
CA ARG A 289 19.40 -3.87 29.16
C ARG A 289 19.24 -5.40 29.15
N CYS A 290 18.95 -5.97 28.00
CA CYS A 290 18.95 -7.41 27.77
C CYS A 290 20.32 -8.03 28.14
N ARG A 291 20.53 -8.31 29.41
CA ARG A 291 21.57 -9.18 29.93
C ARG A 291 20.88 -10.28 30.72
N GLY A 292 20.77 -11.44 30.08
CA GLY A 292 20.49 -12.73 30.68
C GLY A 292 19.31 -12.81 31.65
N GLN A 293 18.33 -13.63 31.31
CA GLN A 293 17.24 -14.13 32.13
C GLN A 293 15.92 -13.34 32.07
N ARG A 294 15.14 -13.58 31.01
CA ARG A 294 13.66 -13.68 31.04
C ARG A 294 13.16 -14.22 29.71
N PRO A 295 11.97 -14.82 29.66
CA PRO A 295 11.53 -15.53 28.47
C PRO A 295 11.40 -14.58 27.27
N GLU A 296 12.24 -14.81 26.32
CA GLU A 296 12.16 -14.23 24.99
C GLU A 296 11.01 -14.94 24.24
N ARG A 297 10.37 -14.25 23.31
CA ARG A 297 9.29 -14.82 22.49
C ARG A 297 9.72 -14.80 21.04
N ASP A 298 9.71 -15.97 20.41
CA ASP A 298 9.85 -16.06 18.98
C ASP A 298 8.58 -15.54 18.29
N ARG A 299 8.73 -14.90 17.14
CA ARG A 299 7.63 -14.34 16.36
C ARG A 299 7.52 -15.06 15.03
N LEU A 300 6.31 -15.35 14.62
CA LEU A 300 6.00 -15.92 13.33
C LEU A 300 5.00 -15.02 12.60
N PHE A 301 5.30 -14.66 11.37
CA PHE A 301 4.32 -14.14 10.43
C PHE A 301 3.60 -15.30 9.77
N HIS A 302 2.29 -15.17 9.71
CA HIS A 302 1.47 -16.23 9.14
C HIS A 302 1.55 -16.23 7.60
N GLY A 303 1.93 -17.39 7.01
CA GLY A 303 1.89 -17.63 5.58
C GLY A 303 0.58 -18.30 5.15
N GLU A 304 0.26 -19.43 5.61
CA GLU A 304 -1.00 -20.15 5.39
C GLU A 304 -1.26 -21.05 6.61
N LEU A 305 -2.40 -20.85 7.28
CA LEU A 305 -2.85 -21.81 8.28
C LEU A 305 -3.45 -23.01 7.54
N ARG A 306 -2.60 -23.92 7.08
CA ARG A 306 -3.10 -25.25 6.76
C ARG A 306 -3.45 -25.90 8.09
N MET A 307 -4.74 -25.91 8.42
CA MET A 307 -5.24 -26.85 9.41
C MET A 307 -4.91 -28.24 8.87
N ALA A 308 -3.81 -28.82 9.37
CA ALA A 308 -3.66 -30.25 9.26
C ALA A 308 -4.96 -30.82 9.83
N ARG A 309 -5.71 -31.57 9.03
CA ARG A 309 -6.87 -32.33 9.52
C ARG A 309 -6.38 -33.21 10.63
N THR A 310 -6.39 -32.70 11.85
CA THR A 310 -6.19 -33.51 13.05
C THR A 310 -7.48 -34.28 13.18
N VAL A 311 -7.42 -35.57 12.82
CA VAL A 311 -8.47 -36.51 13.12
C VAL A 311 -8.60 -36.55 14.64
N PHE A 312 -9.61 -35.84 15.15
CA PHE A 312 -9.99 -35.92 16.55
C PHE A 312 -10.48 -37.33 16.86
N ARG A 313 -9.63 -38.17 17.42
CA ARG A 313 -10.08 -39.32 18.25
C ARG A 313 -10.26 -38.78 19.66
N SER A 314 -11.46 -38.36 19.99
CA SER A 314 -11.89 -38.21 21.37
C SER A 314 -11.86 -39.60 22.03
N ARG A 315 -10.86 -39.86 22.84
CA ARG A 315 -10.95 -40.99 23.83
C ARG A 315 -11.88 -40.48 24.94
N GLN A 316 -13.16 -40.84 24.85
CA GLN A 316 -14.02 -40.85 26.02
C GLN A 316 -13.44 -41.88 27.02
N ARG A 317 -12.96 -41.41 28.15
CA ARG A 317 -12.75 -42.27 29.32
C ARG A 317 -14.13 -42.70 29.80
N ARG A 318 -14.43 -44.02 29.73
CA ARG A 318 -15.52 -44.63 30.46
C ARG A 318 -15.23 -44.48 31.95
N PRO A 319 -16.21 -44.11 32.78
CA PRO A 319 -16.07 -44.27 34.23
C PRO A 319 -16.09 -45.75 34.57
N GLU A 320 -15.07 -46.21 35.28
CA GLU A 320 -15.10 -47.53 35.92
C GLU A 320 -16.05 -47.47 37.10
N ARG A 321 -16.89 -48.49 37.16
CA ARG A 321 -17.78 -48.80 38.30
C ARG A 321 -16.97 -49.48 39.41
#